data_6bd7178f5d36287f983c1b32434f03ea
#
_entry.id   6bd7178f5d36287f983c1b32434f03ea
#
_cell.length_a   1.000
_cell.length_b   1.000
_cell.length_c   1.000
_cell.angle_alpha   90.00
_cell.angle_beta   90.00
_cell.angle_gamma   90.00
#
_symmetry.space_group_name_H-M   'P 1'
#
loop_
_entity.id
_entity.type
_entity.pdbx_description
1 polymer ?
#
loop_
_entity_poly.entity_id
_entity_poly.type
_entity_poly.pdbx_seq_one_letter_code
_entity_poly.pdbx_strand_id
1 'polypeptide(L)'
;EDQKLIEFKRGVQEGKAEMLEAIERETANLLEIISSKVDDLQEKHKKWTDTINKDAVKLARVITEKLAPRLLKGSEVQEIEDSIEEAFRFLSNEPKVLIRVSEQAKEPIRAQISRITSKAGFQGGVEVVGDQLIRGGDCSVIWDSGSLEKSLENTWTTIDTIIDKVLDEPKDSESRVHPNEGHQME
;
A
#
# COMPACT_ATOMS: atom_id res chain seq x y z
N GLU A 1 41.82 -69.84 -24.12
CA GLU A 1 41.79 -69.02 -22.92
C GLU A 1 41.55 -67.53 -23.24
N ASP A 2 42.10 -67.03 -24.36
CA ASP A 2 41.93 -65.61 -24.71
C ASP A 2 40.51 -65.20 -25.08
N GLN A 3 39.70 -66.05 -25.68
CA GLN A 3 38.32 -65.76 -26.01
C GLN A 3 37.44 -65.59 -24.76
N LYS A 4 37.63 -66.43 -23.73
CA LYS A 4 36.88 -66.29 -22.46
C LYS A 4 37.23 -64.97 -21.72
N LEU A 5 38.48 -64.54 -21.80
CA LEU A 5 38.91 -63.27 -21.21
C LEU A 5 38.31 -62.07 -21.94
N ILE A 6 38.19 -62.15 -23.28
CA ILE A 6 37.56 -61.10 -24.10
C ILE A 6 36.06 -61.01 -23.78
N GLU A 7 35.35 -62.12 -23.71
CA GLU A 7 33.94 -62.17 -23.35
C GLU A 7 33.66 -61.64 -21.92
N PHE A 8 34.53 -62.04 -20.98
CA PHE A 8 34.48 -61.52 -19.62
C PHE A 8 34.63 -59.99 -19.55
N LYS A 9 35.67 -59.44 -20.22
CA LYS A 9 35.90 -57.98 -20.30
C LYS A 9 34.74 -57.23 -20.93
N ARG A 10 34.13 -57.80 -22.00
CA ARG A 10 32.97 -57.24 -22.64
C ARG A 10 31.76 -57.20 -21.72
N GLY A 11 31.45 -58.31 -21.03
CA GLY A 11 30.37 -58.37 -20.04
C GLY A 11 30.52 -57.37 -18.86
N VAL A 12 31.78 -57.19 -18.43
CA VAL A 12 32.08 -56.19 -17.38
C VAL A 12 31.85 -54.76 -17.93
N GLN A 13 32.22 -54.47 -19.15
CA GLN A 13 31.98 -53.16 -19.76
C GLN A 13 30.49 -52.89 -19.99
N GLU A 14 29.75 -53.88 -20.54
CA GLU A 14 28.29 -53.80 -20.72
C GLU A 14 27.58 -53.57 -19.38
N GLY A 15 27.91 -54.35 -18.33
CA GLY A 15 27.30 -54.17 -17.01
C GLY A 15 27.65 -52.83 -16.36
N LYS A 16 28.84 -52.27 -16.60
CA LYS A 16 29.17 -50.90 -16.15
C LYS A 16 28.37 -49.85 -16.90
N ALA A 17 28.17 -50.00 -18.20
CA ALA A 17 27.40 -49.06 -19.01
C ALA A 17 25.93 -49.07 -18.59
N GLU A 18 25.33 -50.26 -18.39
CA GLU A 18 23.96 -50.39 -17.92
C GLU A 18 23.74 -49.78 -16.50
N MET A 19 24.72 -50.01 -15.62
CA MET A 19 24.65 -49.43 -14.26
C MET A 19 24.77 -47.90 -14.30
N LEU A 20 25.63 -47.36 -15.14
CA LEU A 20 25.82 -45.92 -15.30
C LEU A 20 24.51 -45.29 -15.84
N GLU A 21 23.94 -45.88 -16.86
CA GLU A 21 22.67 -45.40 -17.45
C GLU A 21 21.51 -45.47 -16.43
N ALA A 22 21.46 -46.50 -15.57
CA ALA A 22 20.47 -46.61 -14.52
C ALA A 22 20.65 -45.51 -13.48
N ILE A 23 21.90 -45.23 -13.04
CA ILE A 23 22.20 -44.15 -12.10
C ILE A 23 21.86 -42.79 -12.70
N GLU A 24 22.19 -42.55 -13.95
CA GLU A 24 21.85 -41.29 -14.64
C GLU A 24 20.35 -41.06 -14.70
N ARG A 25 19.56 -42.09 -15.03
CA ARG A 25 18.07 -42.02 -15.02
C ARG A 25 17.51 -41.75 -13.65
N GLU A 26 18.01 -42.47 -12.63
CA GLU A 26 17.55 -42.27 -11.24
C GLU A 26 17.92 -40.84 -10.75
N THR A 27 19.11 -40.37 -11.06
CA THR A 27 19.55 -39.01 -10.71
C THR A 27 18.69 -37.96 -11.40
N ALA A 28 18.38 -38.12 -12.71
CA ALA A 28 17.51 -37.22 -13.42
C ALA A 28 16.10 -37.16 -12.81
N ASN A 29 15.52 -38.31 -12.46
CA ASN A 29 14.22 -38.36 -11.79
C ASN A 29 14.22 -37.68 -10.42
N LEU A 30 15.30 -37.88 -9.63
CA LEU A 30 15.42 -37.23 -8.32
C LEU A 30 15.56 -35.73 -8.45
N LEU A 31 16.31 -35.23 -9.44
CA LEU A 31 16.43 -33.80 -9.73
C LEU A 31 15.10 -33.18 -10.15
N GLU A 32 14.31 -33.86 -10.96
CA GLU A 32 12.98 -33.42 -11.35
C GLU A 32 12.04 -33.31 -10.14
N ILE A 33 12.05 -34.31 -9.26
CA ILE A 33 11.28 -34.29 -8.02
C ILE A 33 11.71 -33.13 -7.11
N ILE A 34 13.03 -32.90 -6.98
CA ILE A 34 13.55 -31.81 -6.16
C ILE A 34 13.13 -30.46 -6.77
N SER A 35 13.26 -30.27 -8.07
CA SER A 35 12.84 -29.05 -8.76
C SER A 35 11.37 -28.74 -8.49
N SER A 36 10.48 -29.74 -8.70
CA SER A 36 9.07 -29.60 -8.42
C SER A 36 8.77 -29.24 -6.95
N LYS A 37 9.51 -29.81 -6.01
CA LYS A 37 9.35 -29.47 -4.59
C LYS A 37 9.82 -28.07 -4.24
N VAL A 38 10.88 -27.59 -4.90
CA VAL A 38 11.35 -26.21 -4.74
C VAL A 38 10.34 -25.23 -5.30
N ASP A 39 9.75 -25.50 -6.46
CA ASP A 39 8.71 -24.67 -7.05
C ASP A 39 7.47 -24.58 -6.16
N ASP A 40 6.99 -25.72 -5.65
CA ASP A 40 5.90 -25.79 -4.68
C ASP A 40 6.21 -24.96 -3.41
N LEU A 41 7.44 -25.03 -2.93
CA LEU A 41 7.87 -24.29 -1.73
C LEU A 41 7.90 -22.78 -1.99
N GLN A 42 8.38 -22.36 -3.15
CA GLN A 42 8.41 -20.94 -3.55
C GLN A 42 7.00 -20.38 -3.66
N GLU A 43 6.07 -21.12 -4.28
CA GLU A 43 4.67 -20.70 -4.39
C GLU A 43 4.00 -20.55 -3.01
N LYS A 44 4.22 -21.53 -2.12
CA LYS A 44 3.71 -21.47 -0.75
C LYS A 44 4.31 -20.31 0.03
N HIS A 45 5.61 -20.06 -0.13
CA HIS A 45 6.30 -18.95 0.54
C HIS A 45 5.73 -17.59 0.06
N LYS A 46 5.52 -17.44 -1.25
CA LYS A 46 4.91 -16.23 -1.82
C LYS A 46 3.52 -15.98 -1.24
N LYS A 47 2.65 -17.00 -1.26
CA LYS A 47 1.29 -16.92 -0.69
C LYS A 47 1.31 -16.55 0.80
N TRP A 48 2.22 -17.15 1.55
CA TRP A 48 2.35 -16.87 2.98
C TRP A 48 2.81 -15.43 3.25
N THR A 49 3.81 -14.95 2.52
CA THR A 49 4.30 -13.57 2.61
C THR A 49 3.20 -12.57 2.26
N ASP A 50 2.42 -12.81 1.20
CA ASP A 50 1.30 -11.96 0.81
C ASP A 50 0.23 -11.91 1.91
N THR A 51 -0.06 -13.03 2.53
CA THR A 51 -1.02 -13.11 3.64
C THR A 51 -0.55 -12.29 4.84
N ILE A 52 0.73 -12.44 5.25
CA ILE A 52 1.28 -11.67 6.36
C ILE A 52 1.26 -10.17 6.07
N ASN A 53 1.62 -9.76 4.87
CA ASN A 53 1.59 -8.35 4.48
C ASN A 53 0.16 -7.78 4.56
N LYS A 54 -0.83 -8.51 4.06
CA LYS A 54 -2.25 -8.13 4.15
C LYS A 54 -2.71 -8.00 5.61
N ASP A 55 -2.35 -8.94 6.45
CA ASP A 55 -2.74 -8.92 7.86
C ASP A 55 -2.03 -7.80 8.64
N ALA A 56 -0.76 -7.53 8.34
CA ALA A 56 -0.01 -6.42 8.93
C ALA A 56 -0.63 -5.06 8.59
N VAL A 57 -1.03 -4.85 7.33
CA VAL A 57 -1.69 -3.62 6.90
C VAL A 57 -3.06 -3.46 7.56
N LYS A 58 -3.87 -4.53 7.63
CA LYS A 58 -5.15 -4.51 8.34
C LYS A 58 -4.98 -4.17 9.83
N LEU A 59 -3.98 -4.76 10.48
CA LEU A 59 -3.68 -4.47 11.88
C LEU A 59 -3.28 -3.00 12.07
N ALA A 60 -2.39 -2.48 11.23
CA ALA A 60 -1.98 -1.08 11.27
C ALA A 60 -3.18 -0.14 11.09
N ARG A 61 -4.08 -0.44 10.16
CA ARG A 61 -5.33 0.32 9.95
C ARG A 61 -6.19 0.34 11.22
N VAL A 62 -6.47 -0.82 11.82
CA VAL A 62 -7.29 -0.91 13.04
C VAL A 62 -6.65 -0.15 14.21
N ILE A 63 -5.33 -0.23 14.37
CA ILE A 63 -4.61 0.53 15.40
C ILE A 63 -4.76 2.03 15.16
N THR A 64 -4.54 2.49 13.94
CA THR A 64 -4.63 3.91 13.57
C THR A 64 -6.06 4.43 13.77
N GLU A 65 -7.08 3.71 13.33
CA GLU A 65 -8.48 4.07 13.52
C GLU A 65 -8.84 4.25 15.00
N LYS A 66 -8.30 3.41 15.88
CA LYS A 66 -8.53 3.52 17.34
C LYS A 66 -7.73 4.64 18.01
N LEU A 67 -6.57 4.97 17.49
CA LEU A 67 -5.68 5.98 18.07
C LEU A 67 -5.95 7.39 17.54
N ALA A 68 -6.29 7.52 16.24
CA ALA A 68 -6.50 8.82 15.60
C ALA A 68 -7.45 9.75 16.37
N PRO A 69 -8.64 9.32 16.83
CA PRO A 69 -9.54 10.18 17.58
C PRO A 69 -8.96 10.69 18.92
N ARG A 70 -8.03 9.94 19.50
CA ARG A 70 -7.36 10.35 20.75
C ARG A 70 -6.24 11.35 20.49
N LEU A 71 -5.54 11.20 19.38
CA LEU A 71 -4.44 12.09 18.97
C LEU A 71 -4.99 13.43 18.46
N LEU A 72 -6.13 13.42 17.79
CA LEU A 72 -6.79 14.60 17.23
C LEU A 72 -7.62 15.37 18.25
N LYS A 73 -7.86 14.80 19.42
CA LYS A 73 -8.65 15.46 20.46
C LYS A 73 -7.98 16.74 20.94
N GLY A 74 -8.63 17.88 20.69
CA GLY A 74 -8.14 19.21 21.02
C GLY A 74 -7.48 19.96 19.87
N SER A 75 -7.26 19.32 18.71
CA SER A 75 -6.78 19.97 17.48
C SER A 75 -7.89 20.25 16.47
N GLU A 76 -9.15 19.91 16.80
CA GLU A 76 -10.29 19.98 15.87
C GLU A 76 -10.47 21.37 15.28
N VAL A 77 -10.35 22.44 16.08
CA VAL A 77 -10.47 23.82 15.60
C VAL A 77 -9.33 24.17 14.65
N GLN A 78 -8.11 23.78 14.98
CA GLN A 78 -6.93 24.03 14.12
C GLN A 78 -7.05 23.31 12.78
N GLU A 79 -7.53 22.08 12.78
CA GLU A 79 -7.75 21.32 11.55
C GLU A 79 -8.83 21.92 10.65
N ILE A 80 -9.89 22.48 11.25
CA ILE A 80 -10.92 23.22 10.52
C ILE A 80 -10.32 24.51 9.95
N GLU A 81 -9.52 25.27 10.74
CA GLU A 81 -8.85 26.47 10.28
C GLU A 81 -7.95 26.17 9.07
N ASP A 82 -7.11 25.15 9.14
CA ASP A 82 -6.21 24.76 8.05
C ASP A 82 -6.99 24.40 6.78
N SER A 83 -8.12 23.72 6.93
CA SER A 83 -8.98 23.35 5.78
C SER A 83 -9.66 24.57 5.15
N ILE A 84 -10.11 25.52 5.97
CA ILE A 84 -10.67 26.77 5.50
C ILE A 84 -9.61 27.61 4.77
N GLU A 85 -8.39 27.70 5.33
CA GLU A 85 -7.27 28.39 4.69
C GLU A 85 -6.94 27.77 3.32
N GLU A 86 -6.95 26.46 3.23
CA GLU A 86 -6.74 25.75 1.97
C GLU A 86 -7.85 26.06 0.95
N ALA A 87 -9.12 25.99 1.36
CA ALA A 87 -10.23 26.32 0.50
C ALA A 87 -10.13 27.76 -0.06
N PHE A 88 -9.78 28.72 0.78
CA PHE A 88 -9.69 30.12 0.34
C PHE A 88 -8.61 30.41 -0.68
N ARG A 89 -7.60 29.56 -0.84
CA ARG A 89 -6.62 29.66 -1.94
C ARG A 89 -7.25 29.53 -3.31
N PHE A 90 -8.38 28.85 -3.40
CA PHE A 90 -9.12 28.63 -4.65
C PHE A 90 -10.31 29.58 -4.85
N LEU A 91 -10.68 30.38 -3.83
CA LEU A 91 -11.91 31.15 -3.78
C LEU A 91 -11.72 32.67 -3.98
N SER A 92 -10.65 33.09 -4.63
CA SER A 92 -10.25 34.50 -4.73
C SER A 92 -11.33 35.44 -5.28
N ASN A 93 -12.27 34.93 -6.08
CA ASN A 93 -13.30 35.73 -6.76
C ASN A 93 -14.74 35.43 -6.32
N GLU A 94 -14.92 34.58 -5.31
CA GLU A 94 -16.26 34.20 -4.87
C GLU A 94 -16.85 35.28 -3.96
N PRO A 95 -18.11 35.72 -4.22
CA PRO A 95 -18.72 36.82 -3.48
C PRO A 95 -19.14 36.42 -2.08
N LYS A 96 -19.50 35.15 -1.88
CA LYS A 96 -19.98 34.59 -0.61
C LYS A 96 -19.55 33.14 -0.42
N VAL A 97 -19.16 32.85 0.82
CA VAL A 97 -18.78 31.50 1.25
C VAL A 97 -19.54 31.15 2.52
N LEU A 98 -20.12 29.94 2.52
CA LEU A 98 -20.78 29.34 3.69
C LEU A 98 -19.88 28.25 4.26
N ILE A 99 -19.54 28.37 5.53
CA ILE A 99 -18.74 27.38 6.26
C ILE A 99 -19.64 26.67 7.26
N ARG A 100 -19.81 25.35 7.10
CA ARG A 100 -20.54 24.50 8.05
C ARG A 100 -19.54 23.73 8.90
N VAL A 101 -19.69 23.79 10.19
CA VAL A 101 -18.86 23.13 11.21
C VAL A 101 -19.73 22.56 12.29
N SER A 102 -19.16 21.76 13.20
CA SER A 102 -19.91 21.31 14.39
C SER A 102 -20.38 22.50 15.24
N GLU A 103 -21.49 22.33 15.96
CA GLU A 103 -21.99 23.37 16.85
C GLU A 103 -20.97 23.86 17.88
N GLN A 104 -20.07 22.94 18.32
CA GLN A 104 -19.00 23.26 19.28
C GLN A 104 -17.88 24.09 18.67
N ALA A 105 -17.57 23.89 17.37
CA ALA A 105 -16.52 24.61 16.66
C ALA A 105 -16.99 25.97 16.11
N LYS A 106 -18.31 26.22 16.02
CA LYS A 106 -18.88 27.43 15.42
C LYS A 106 -18.32 28.73 15.99
N GLU A 107 -18.41 28.94 17.31
CA GLU A 107 -17.92 30.16 17.91
C GLU A 107 -16.39 30.31 17.88
N PRO A 108 -15.60 29.27 18.16
CA PRO A 108 -14.15 29.33 17.95
C PRO A 108 -13.76 29.72 16.52
N ILE A 109 -14.34 29.09 15.51
CA ILE A 109 -14.03 29.38 14.09
C ILE A 109 -14.51 30.79 13.73
N ARG A 110 -15.70 31.21 14.16
CA ARG A 110 -16.22 32.55 13.91
C ARG A 110 -15.30 33.64 14.47
N ALA A 111 -14.70 33.40 15.63
CA ALA A 111 -13.74 34.35 16.22
C ALA A 111 -12.44 34.47 15.40
N GLN A 112 -12.04 33.40 14.69
CA GLN A 112 -10.82 33.35 13.89
C GLN A 112 -11.04 33.75 12.42
N ILE A 113 -12.28 33.83 11.95
CA ILE A 113 -12.59 33.97 10.51
C ILE A 113 -11.95 35.22 9.89
N SER A 114 -11.96 36.34 10.61
CA SER A 114 -11.35 37.58 10.11
C SER A 114 -9.82 37.46 9.93
N ARG A 115 -9.16 36.71 10.80
CA ARG A 115 -7.73 36.42 10.67
C ARG A 115 -7.47 35.52 9.45
N ILE A 116 -8.28 34.49 9.28
CA ILE A 116 -8.14 33.50 8.19
C ILE A 116 -8.38 34.19 6.85
N THR A 117 -9.46 34.96 6.69
CA THR A 117 -9.79 35.69 5.46
C THR A 117 -8.72 36.70 5.10
N SER A 118 -8.22 37.45 6.08
CA SER A 118 -7.15 38.43 5.86
C SER A 118 -5.85 37.78 5.41
N LYS A 119 -5.49 36.64 6.01
CA LYS A 119 -4.29 35.87 5.65
C LYS A 119 -4.40 35.29 4.22
N ALA A 120 -5.59 34.85 3.82
CA ALA A 120 -5.85 34.30 2.49
C ALA A 120 -6.11 35.37 1.42
N GLY A 121 -6.24 36.65 1.80
CA GLY A 121 -6.57 37.74 0.88
C GLY A 121 -8.02 37.69 0.36
N PHE A 122 -8.90 36.95 1.04
CA PHE A 122 -10.31 36.83 0.65
C PHE A 122 -11.11 38.05 1.08
N GLN A 123 -11.87 38.66 0.12
CA GLN A 123 -12.66 39.88 0.36
C GLN A 123 -14.17 39.64 0.30
N GLY A 124 -14.63 38.43 0.01
CA GLY A 124 -16.02 38.05 -0.02
C GLY A 124 -16.65 37.94 1.37
N GLY A 125 -17.96 37.81 1.40
CA GLY A 125 -18.72 37.57 2.62
C GLY A 125 -18.52 36.12 3.12
N VAL A 126 -18.28 35.93 4.40
CA VAL A 126 -18.18 34.60 5.02
C VAL A 126 -19.25 34.45 6.09
N GLU A 127 -19.98 33.35 6.00
CA GLU A 127 -20.99 32.95 6.99
C GLU A 127 -20.58 31.62 7.63
N VAL A 128 -20.50 31.56 8.96
CA VAL A 128 -20.17 30.34 9.72
C VAL A 128 -21.44 29.82 10.41
N VAL A 129 -21.83 28.58 10.09
CA VAL A 129 -23.05 27.94 10.59
C VAL A 129 -22.68 26.65 11.32
N GLY A 130 -23.26 26.45 12.50
CA GLY A 130 -23.19 25.19 13.22
C GLY A 130 -24.16 24.17 12.62
N ASP A 131 -23.70 22.91 12.59
CA ASP A 131 -24.47 21.77 12.10
C ASP A 131 -24.34 20.60 13.06
N GLN A 132 -25.47 20.06 13.50
CA GLN A 132 -25.49 18.93 14.43
C GLN A 132 -25.06 17.60 13.81
N LEU A 133 -25.05 17.50 12.49
CA LEU A 133 -24.60 16.32 11.75
C LEU A 133 -23.08 16.28 11.57
N ILE A 134 -22.42 17.44 11.67
CA ILE A 134 -20.97 17.56 11.55
C ILE A 134 -20.33 17.34 12.92
N ARG A 135 -19.27 16.53 12.97
CA ARG A 135 -18.60 16.14 14.23
C ARG A 135 -17.11 16.45 14.20
N GLY A 136 -16.54 16.73 15.36
CA GLY A 136 -15.11 16.90 15.56
C GLY A 136 -14.52 17.98 14.66
N GLY A 137 -13.48 17.63 13.94
CA GLY A 137 -12.76 18.49 12.98
C GLY A 137 -13.30 18.46 11.55
N ASP A 138 -14.47 17.84 11.33
CA ASP A 138 -15.11 17.83 10.02
C ASP A 138 -15.66 19.23 9.68
N CYS A 139 -15.60 19.62 8.42
CA CYS A 139 -16.16 20.88 7.94
C CYS A 139 -16.55 20.80 6.46
N SER A 140 -17.45 21.70 6.08
CA SER A 140 -17.83 21.90 4.67
C SER A 140 -17.77 23.38 4.35
N VAL A 141 -17.05 23.73 3.28
CA VAL A 141 -16.92 25.07 2.73
C VAL A 141 -17.67 25.12 1.42
N ILE A 142 -18.71 25.91 1.31
CA ILE A 142 -19.65 25.95 0.17
C ILE A 142 -19.62 27.33 -0.44
N TRP A 143 -19.55 27.41 -1.77
CA TRP A 143 -19.64 28.65 -2.57
C TRP A 143 -20.50 28.41 -3.80
N ASP A 144 -20.76 29.44 -4.58
CA ASP A 144 -21.73 29.37 -5.70
C ASP A 144 -21.39 28.31 -6.73
N SER A 145 -20.11 28.11 -7.03
CA SER A 145 -19.63 27.17 -8.06
C SER A 145 -19.21 25.81 -7.55
N GLY A 146 -19.20 25.56 -6.24
CA GLY A 146 -18.75 24.28 -5.69
C GLY A 146 -18.73 24.16 -4.18
N SER A 147 -18.11 23.11 -3.70
CA SER A 147 -17.89 22.87 -2.29
C SER A 147 -16.60 22.09 -2.04
N LEU A 148 -16.01 22.32 -0.87
CA LEU A 148 -14.95 21.49 -0.31
C LEU A 148 -15.47 20.89 0.99
N GLU A 149 -15.41 19.58 1.08
CA GLU A 149 -15.84 18.86 2.29
C GLU A 149 -14.65 18.09 2.83
N LYS A 150 -14.35 18.34 4.11
CA LYS A 150 -13.42 17.54 4.90
C LYS A 150 -14.22 16.69 5.86
N SER A 151 -14.12 15.38 5.70
CA SER A 151 -14.73 14.40 6.59
C SER A 151 -13.73 13.32 6.94
N LEU A 152 -13.64 12.99 8.19
CA LEU A 152 -12.79 11.89 8.68
C LEU A 152 -13.25 10.55 8.07
N GLU A 153 -14.53 10.36 7.88
CA GLU A 153 -15.09 9.16 7.26
C GLU A 153 -14.66 9.02 5.79
N ASN A 154 -14.75 10.11 5.03
CA ASN A 154 -14.28 10.15 3.63
C ASN A 154 -12.76 9.91 3.55
N THR A 155 -12.00 10.42 4.52
CA THR A 155 -10.55 10.19 4.61
C THR A 155 -10.26 8.70 4.82
N TRP A 156 -10.98 8.03 5.72
CA TRP A 156 -10.84 6.59 5.93
C TRP A 156 -11.21 5.78 4.70
N THR A 157 -12.31 6.12 4.03
CA THR A 157 -12.70 5.46 2.78
C THR A 157 -11.63 5.59 1.69
N THR A 158 -11.02 6.77 1.59
CA THR A 158 -9.91 7.00 0.64
C THR A 158 -8.68 6.16 1.01
N ILE A 159 -8.31 6.11 2.29
CA ILE A 159 -7.21 5.28 2.79
C ILE A 159 -7.48 3.80 2.50
N ASP A 160 -8.69 3.31 2.78
CA ASP A 160 -9.07 1.91 2.50
C ASP A 160 -8.95 1.59 1.00
N THR A 161 -9.40 2.49 0.14
CA THR A 161 -9.27 2.34 -1.32
C THR A 161 -7.81 2.26 -1.77
N ILE A 162 -6.93 3.08 -1.19
CA ILE A 162 -5.49 3.06 -1.49
C ILE A 162 -4.86 1.76 -0.99
N ILE A 163 -5.21 1.33 0.22
CA ILE A 163 -4.74 0.08 0.81
C ILE A 163 -5.13 -1.11 -0.07
N ASP A 164 -6.40 -1.21 -0.46
CA ASP A 164 -6.89 -2.29 -1.30
C ASP A 164 -6.17 -2.31 -2.64
N LYS A 165 -5.99 -1.15 -3.27
CA LYS A 165 -5.23 -1.04 -4.52
C LYS A 165 -3.79 -1.52 -4.38
N VAL A 166 -3.08 -1.13 -3.33
CA VAL A 166 -1.68 -1.56 -3.07
C VAL A 166 -1.59 -3.05 -2.77
N LEU A 167 -2.60 -3.62 -2.11
CA LEU A 167 -2.64 -5.04 -1.77
C LEU A 167 -3.03 -5.93 -2.97
N ASP A 168 -3.75 -5.39 -3.95
CA ASP A 168 -4.20 -6.10 -5.13
C ASP A 168 -3.25 -5.93 -6.34
N GLU A 169 -2.34 -4.96 -6.31
CA GLU A 169 -1.30 -4.85 -7.34
C GLU A 169 -0.38 -6.08 -7.29
N PRO A 170 -0.25 -6.86 -8.40
CA PRO A 170 0.70 -7.94 -8.46
C PRO A 170 2.10 -7.33 -8.32
N LYS A 171 2.79 -7.66 -7.25
CA LYS A 171 4.22 -7.33 -7.11
C LYS A 171 4.97 -8.16 -8.14
N ASP A 172 5.17 -7.61 -9.33
CA ASP A 172 6.18 -8.10 -10.26
C ASP A 172 7.52 -8.00 -9.54
N SER A 173 7.94 -9.13 -9.01
CA SER A 173 9.25 -9.28 -8.41
C SER A 173 10.29 -9.01 -9.48
N GLU A 174 10.80 -7.79 -9.52
CA GLU A 174 12.04 -7.47 -10.21
C GLU A 174 13.17 -8.34 -9.65
N SER A 175 13.31 -9.51 -10.21
CA SER A 175 14.58 -10.23 -10.21
C SER A 175 15.53 -9.49 -11.18
N ARG A 176 16.06 -8.36 -10.75
CA ARG A 176 17.30 -7.84 -11.31
C ARG A 176 18.43 -8.75 -10.84
N VAL A 177 18.55 -9.89 -11.51
CA VAL A 177 19.80 -10.61 -11.56
C VAL A 177 20.77 -9.71 -12.31
N HIS A 178 21.70 -9.09 -11.62
CA HIS A 178 22.88 -8.49 -12.25
C HIS A 178 23.59 -9.58 -13.02
N PRO A 179 23.81 -9.44 -14.32
CA PRO A 179 24.72 -10.31 -15.01
C PRO A 179 26.11 -10.04 -14.44
N ASN A 180 26.67 -11.07 -13.86
CA ASN A 180 28.05 -11.12 -13.41
C ASN A 180 28.93 -10.93 -14.63
N GLU A 181 29.49 -9.73 -14.80
CA GLU A 181 30.49 -9.45 -15.81
C GLU A 181 31.72 -10.33 -15.53
N GLY A 182 31.92 -11.27 -16.44
CA GLY A 182 33.05 -12.18 -16.41
C GLY A 182 34.37 -11.42 -16.38
N HIS A 183 35.17 -11.72 -15.41
CA HIS A 183 36.61 -11.42 -15.40
C HIS A 183 37.25 -12.18 -16.51
N GLN A 184 37.62 -11.48 -17.59
CA GLN A 184 38.65 -11.90 -18.50
C GLN A 184 39.99 -11.61 -17.81
N MET A 185 40.68 -12.63 -17.45
CA MET A 185 42.12 -12.56 -17.16
C MET A 185 42.91 -13.11 -18.35
N GLU A 186 43.76 -12.26 -18.87
CA GLU A 186 44.92 -12.60 -19.68
C GLU A 186 45.88 -13.56 -18.95
#